data_d7a9bbd735a107ee8cb3891cff407aed
#
_entry.id   d7a9bbd735a107ee8cb3891cff407aed
#
_cell.length_a   1.000
_cell.length_b   1.000
_cell.length_c   1.000
_cell.angle_alpha   90.00
_cell.angle_beta   90.00
_cell.angle_gamma   90.00
#
_symmetry.space_group_name_H-M   'P 1'
#
loop_
_entity.id
_entity.type
_entity.pdbx_description
1 polymer ?
#
loop_
_entity_poly.entity_id
_entity_poly.type
_entity_poly.pdbx_seq_one_letter_code
_entity_poly.pdbx_strand_id
1 'polypeptide(L)'
;MKIVILNGSPKGEPSVTMQYVKYIQKHYPDHEYLFHNISNRINRIEKYDDLFNDIVSDIESCDSIIWSTPVYTLFVPAQYMRFIELIHERNVAQAFKNKSTIVMTTSIHFYDHTAHRYMHAVCDDLEMNYIGYFS
;
A
#
# COMPACT_ATOMS: atom_id res chain seq x y z
N MET A 1 14.15 -6.01 -9.82
CA MET A 1 13.53 -4.85 -9.15
C MET A 1 12.93 -5.33 -7.82
N LYS A 2 13.05 -4.54 -6.79
CA LYS A 2 12.51 -4.83 -5.47
C LYS A 2 11.21 -4.06 -5.27
N ILE A 3 10.11 -4.78 -5.06
CA ILE A 3 8.76 -4.22 -5.01
C ILE A 3 8.15 -4.50 -3.65
N VAL A 4 7.74 -3.44 -2.95
CA VAL A 4 7.02 -3.55 -1.68
C VAL A 4 5.52 -3.49 -1.95
N ILE A 5 4.76 -4.41 -1.39
CA ILE A 5 3.31 -4.45 -1.45
C ILE A 5 2.75 -4.07 -0.07
N LEU A 6 2.00 -2.98 -0.04
CA LEU A 6 1.33 -2.52 1.18
C LEU A 6 -0.14 -2.93 1.10
N ASN A 7 -0.48 -4.02 1.80
CA ASN A 7 -1.82 -4.60 1.75
C ASN A 7 -2.77 -3.89 2.73
N GLY A 8 -3.77 -3.22 2.18
CA GLY A 8 -4.77 -2.49 2.94
C GLY A 8 -6.01 -3.29 3.32
N SER A 9 -6.08 -4.57 2.98
CA SER A 9 -7.24 -5.38 3.36
C SER A 9 -7.22 -5.76 4.84
N PRO A 10 -8.29 -5.49 5.58
CA PRO A 10 -8.41 -6.00 6.95
C PRO A 10 -8.41 -7.51 7.06
N LYS A 11 -8.67 -8.23 5.97
CA LYS A 11 -8.60 -9.69 5.92
C LYS A 11 -7.17 -10.23 5.80
N GLY A 12 -6.21 -9.38 5.43
CA GLY A 12 -4.82 -9.78 5.26
C GLY A 12 -4.60 -10.62 4.00
N GLU A 13 -3.79 -11.68 4.13
CA GLU A 13 -3.39 -12.55 3.00
C GLU A 13 -4.55 -13.13 2.18
N PRO A 14 -5.65 -13.65 2.78
CA PRO A 14 -6.73 -14.26 2.00
C PRO A 14 -7.65 -13.26 1.28
N SER A 15 -7.28 -12.00 1.21
CA SER A 15 -8.10 -10.98 0.53
C SER A 15 -8.09 -11.18 -0.99
N VAL A 16 -9.16 -10.73 -1.64
CA VAL A 16 -9.27 -10.73 -3.11
C VAL A 16 -8.16 -9.87 -3.72
N THR A 17 -7.87 -8.73 -3.12
CA THR A 17 -6.82 -7.83 -3.61
C THR A 17 -5.47 -8.54 -3.65
N MET A 18 -5.15 -9.32 -2.63
CA MET A 18 -3.90 -10.06 -2.58
C MET A 18 -3.83 -11.19 -3.61
N GLN A 19 -4.96 -11.76 -4.02
CA GLN A 19 -4.98 -12.74 -5.10
C GLN A 19 -4.50 -12.12 -6.42
N TYR A 20 -4.91 -10.90 -6.71
CA TYR A 20 -4.43 -10.18 -7.90
C TYR A 20 -2.93 -9.88 -7.82
N VAL A 21 -2.43 -9.49 -6.66
CA VAL A 21 -1.00 -9.24 -6.47
C VAL A 21 -0.20 -10.53 -6.69
N LYS A 22 -0.67 -11.64 -6.15
CA LYS A 22 -0.02 -12.95 -6.34
C LYS A 22 -0.04 -13.38 -7.80
N TYR A 23 -1.10 -13.05 -8.53
CA TYR A 23 -1.16 -13.29 -9.97
C TYR A 23 -0.05 -12.52 -10.70
N ILE A 24 0.15 -11.25 -10.37
CA ILE A 24 1.23 -10.44 -10.93
C ILE A 24 2.59 -11.07 -10.61
N GLN A 25 2.81 -11.46 -9.37
CA GLN A 25 4.05 -12.12 -8.94
C GLN A 25 4.34 -13.37 -9.77
N LYS A 26 3.32 -14.16 -10.04
CA LYS A 26 3.45 -15.38 -10.84
C LYS A 26 3.86 -15.08 -12.28
N HIS A 27 3.35 -13.99 -12.86
CA HIS A 27 3.63 -13.61 -14.25
C HIS A 27 4.94 -12.86 -14.42
N TYR A 28 5.44 -12.21 -13.34
CA TYR A 28 6.69 -11.46 -13.35
C TYR A 28 7.58 -11.95 -12.21
N PRO A 29 8.08 -13.20 -12.29
CA PRO A 29 8.79 -13.82 -11.16
C PRO A 29 10.23 -13.31 -10.96
N ASP A 30 10.75 -12.53 -11.89
CA ASP A 30 12.14 -12.04 -11.83
C ASP A 30 12.34 -10.88 -10.86
N HIS A 31 11.26 -10.38 -10.26
CA HIS A 31 11.30 -9.32 -9.27
C HIS A 31 11.22 -9.87 -7.86
N GLU A 32 11.83 -9.17 -6.90
CA GLU A 32 11.67 -9.48 -5.48
C GLU A 32 10.44 -8.76 -4.94
N TYR A 33 9.55 -9.50 -4.29
CA TYR A 33 8.30 -8.96 -3.74
C TYR A 33 8.31 -9.07 -2.22
N LEU A 34 8.14 -7.94 -1.54
CA LEU A 34 8.05 -7.87 -0.09
C LEU A 34 6.63 -7.48 0.32
N PHE A 35 5.94 -8.37 1.01
CA PHE A 35 4.53 -8.22 1.38
C PHE A 35 4.39 -7.73 2.81
N HIS A 36 3.65 -6.65 3.00
CA HIS A 36 3.31 -6.14 4.32
C HIS A 36 1.80 -6.02 4.48
N ASN A 37 1.26 -6.75 5.45
CA ASN A 37 -0.15 -6.66 5.84
C ASN A 37 -0.31 -5.46 6.78
N ILE A 38 -0.90 -4.38 6.28
CA ILE A 38 -0.99 -3.12 7.01
C ILE A 38 -2.27 -3.04 7.84
N SER A 39 -3.43 -3.14 7.17
CA SER A 39 -4.71 -2.86 7.84
C SER A 39 -5.05 -3.86 8.93
N ASN A 40 -4.83 -5.15 8.70
CA ASN A 40 -5.15 -6.16 9.70
C ASN A 40 -4.18 -6.17 10.90
N ARG A 41 -3.06 -5.48 10.79
CA ARG A 41 -2.02 -5.41 11.81
C ARG A 41 -1.77 -3.99 12.33
N ILE A 42 -2.64 -3.04 11.97
CA ILE A 42 -2.37 -1.63 12.27
C ILE A 42 -2.17 -1.34 13.76
N ASN A 43 -2.92 -2.00 14.65
CA ASN A 43 -2.77 -1.79 16.08
C ASN A 43 -1.37 -2.20 16.56
N ARG A 44 -0.83 -3.28 16.03
CA ARG A 44 0.52 -3.75 16.35
C ARG A 44 1.59 -2.86 15.74
N ILE A 45 1.38 -2.45 14.50
CA ILE A 45 2.31 -1.57 13.77
C ILE A 45 2.45 -0.24 14.53
N GLU A 46 1.34 0.30 15.01
CA GLU A 46 1.34 1.55 15.77
C GLU A 46 1.97 1.38 17.15
N LYS A 47 1.70 0.25 17.82
CA LYS A 47 2.16 0.01 19.18
C LYS A 47 3.63 -0.36 19.26
N TYR A 48 4.13 -1.13 18.29
CA TYR A 48 5.50 -1.63 18.30
C TYR A 48 6.33 -0.94 17.22
N ASP A 49 7.23 -0.08 17.65
CA ASP A 49 8.10 0.70 16.74
C ASP A 49 8.91 -0.19 15.81
N ASP A 50 9.35 -1.36 16.28
CA ASP A 50 10.13 -2.30 15.49
C ASP A 50 9.37 -2.77 14.24
N LEU A 51 8.07 -3.03 14.37
CA LEU A 51 7.24 -3.46 13.23
C LEU A 51 7.10 -2.34 12.20
N PHE A 52 6.85 -1.12 12.67
CA PHE A 52 6.76 0.04 11.79
C PHE A 52 8.09 0.31 11.10
N ASN A 53 9.19 0.26 11.84
CA ASN A 53 10.52 0.52 11.30
C ASN A 53 10.97 -0.53 10.29
N ASP A 54 10.57 -1.79 10.46
CA ASP A 54 10.85 -2.86 9.48
C ASP A 54 10.16 -2.55 8.14
N ILE A 55 8.91 -2.08 8.18
CA ILE A 55 8.18 -1.68 6.98
C ILE A 55 8.90 -0.51 6.29
N VAL A 56 9.26 0.51 7.05
CA VAL A 56 9.96 1.69 6.52
C VAL A 56 11.31 1.32 5.92
N SER A 57 12.04 0.41 6.57
CA SER A 57 13.33 -0.07 6.07
C SER A 57 13.18 -0.74 4.69
N ASP A 58 12.16 -1.57 4.52
CA ASP A 58 11.89 -2.21 3.23
C ASP A 58 11.50 -1.17 2.18
N ILE A 59 10.72 -0.16 2.55
CA ILE A 59 10.34 0.92 1.65
C ILE A 59 11.58 1.71 1.21
N GLU A 60 12.47 2.04 2.12
CA GLU A 60 13.70 2.77 1.80
C GLU A 60 14.56 2.03 0.78
N SER A 61 14.61 0.71 0.88
CA SER A 61 15.46 -0.12 0.03
C SER A 61 14.80 -0.58 -1.27
N CYS A 62 13.50 -0.32 -1.47
CA CYS A 62 12.78 -0.80 -2.64
C CYS A 62 12.90 0.16 -3.84
N ASP A 63 12.52 -0.35 -5.01
CA ASP A 63 12.44 0.44 -6.24
C ASP A 63 11.02 0.94 -6.50
N SER A 64 10.03 0.14 -6.11
CA SER A 64 8.62 0.42 -6.40
C SER A 64 7.72 -0.02 -5.27
N ILE A 65 6.56 0.61 -5.17
CA ILE A 65 5.55 0.30 -4.17
C ILE A 65 4.22 0.06 -4.85
N ILE A 66 3.53 -1.00 -4.45
CA ILE A 66 2.14 -1.25 -4.84
C ILE A 66 1.25 -1.02 -3.61
N TRP A 67 0.38 -0.02 -3.69
CA TRP A 67 -0.67 0.20 -2.71
C TRP A 67 -1.86 -0.67 -3.12
N SER A 68 -2.13 -1.72 -2.36
CA SER A 68 -3.14 -2.72 -2.71
C SER A 68 -4.23 -2.70 -1.63
N THR A 69 -5.46 -2.33 -2.00
CA THR A 69 -6.52 -2.13 -1.00
C THR A 69 -7.91 -2.42 -1.56
N PRO A 70 -8.81 -3.00 -0.76
CA PRO A 70 -10.23 -3.00 -1.11
C PRO A 70 -10.82 -1.60 -0.95
N VAL A 71 -11.92 -1.35 -1.63
CA VAL A 71 -12.72 -0.15 -1.47
C VAL A 71 -14.00 -0.52 -0.74
N TYR A 72 -14.18 0.04 0.44
CA TYR A 72 -15.40 -0.13 1.23
C TYR A 72 -16.15 1.19 1.23
N THR A 73 -17.37 1.19 0.74
CA THR A 73 -18.24 2.38 0.74
C THR A 73 -17.49 3.62 0.24
N LEU A 74 -17.03 3.58 -1.01
CA LEU A 74 -16.37 4.68 -1.74
C LEU A 74 -14.93 4.98 -1.29
N PHE A 75 -14.43 4.36 -0.22
CA PHE A 75 -13.15 4.76 0.35
C PHE A 75 -12.28 3.57 0.77
N VAL A 76 -11.00 3.86 1.01
CA VAL A 76 -10.07 2.86 1.55
C VAL A 76 -10.39 2.58 3.02
N PRO A 77 -9.99 1.41 3.56
CA PRO A 77 -10.23 1.11 4.97
C PRO A 77 -9.59 2.15 5.90
N ALA A 78 -10.28 2.45 7.01
CA ALA A 78 -9.79 3.41 8.01
C ALA A 78 -8.42 3.00 8.56
N GLN A 79 -8.17 1.71 8.70
CA GLN A 79 -6.88 1.19 9.15
C GLN A 79 -5.74 1.56 8.20
N TYR A 80 -6.01 1.58 6.90
CA TYR A 80 -5.03 1.99 5.90
C TYR A 80 -4.74 3.49 6.00
N MET A 81 -5.79 4.28 6.20
CA MET A 81 -5.65 5.72 6.43
C MET A 81 -4.80 6.02 7.67
N ARG A 82 -4.96 5.21 8.73
CA ARG A 82 -4.16 5.37 9.95
C ARG A 82 -2.67 5.12 9.67
N PHE A 83 -2.34 4.12 8.88
CA PHE A 83 -0.96 3.90 8.47
C PHE A 83 -0.38 5.12 7.74
N ILE A 84 -1.14 5.70 6.83
CA ILE A 84 -0.73 6.89 6.08
C ILE A 84 -0.50 8.07 7.04
N GLU A 85 -1.38 8.26 8.02
CA GLU A 85 -1.18 9.29 9.04
C GLU A 85 0.13 9.06 9.81
N LEU A 86 0.45 7.81 10.17
CA LEU A 86 1.67 7.48 10.90
C LEU A 86 2.93 7.83 10.09
N ILE A 87 2.89 7.69 8.77
CA ILE A 87 4.01 8.10 7.91
C ILE A 87 4.36 9.56 8.15
N HIS A 88 3.35 10.42 8.20
CA HIS A 88 3.54 11.85 8.42
C HIS A 88 3.84 12.18 9.88
N GLU A 89 3.13 11.58 10.83
CA GLU A 89 3.35 11.80 12.26
C GLU A 89 4.78 11.44 12.68
N ARG A 90 5.33 10.36 12.12
CA ARG A 90 6.67 9.86 12.47
C ARG A 90 7.76 10.39 11.55
N ASN A 91 7.45 11.31 10.67
CA ASN A 91 8.41 11.99 9.78
C ASN A 91 9.23 11.04 8.91
N VAL A 92 8.59 10.00 8.36
CA VAL A 92 9.25 9.02 7.49
C VAL A 92 8.83 9.12 6.02
N ALA A 93 8.14 10.19 5.65
CA ALA A 93 7.69 10.42 4.28
C ALA A 93 8.86 10.38 3.27
N GLN A 94 10.04 10.73 3.69
CA GLN A 94 11.24 10.74 2.85
C GLN A 94 11.56 9.37 2.26
N ALA A 95 11.19 8.29 2.96
CA ALA A 95 11.41 6.93 2.47
C ALA A 95 10.67 6.63 1.16
N PHE A 96 9.56 7.31 0.92
CA PHE A 96 8.70 7.13 -0.26
C PHE A 96 9.13 7.99 -1.45
N LYS A 97 9.90 9.02 -1.21
CA LYS A 97 10.24 10.02 -2.23
C LYS A 97 10.90 9.39 -3.45
N ASN A 98 10.41 9.75 -4.63
CA ASN A 98 10.90 9.30 -5.93
C ASN A 98 10.73 7.79 -6.21
N LYS A 99 10.02 7.04 -5.36
CA LYS A 99 9.68 5.66 -5.64
C LYS A 99 8.55 5.60 -6.68
N SER A 100 8.66 4.72 -7.65
CA SER A 100 7.57 4.46 -8.59
C SER A 100 6.45 3.73 -7.87
N THR A 101 5.20 4.07 -8.18
CA THR A 101 4.07 3.47 -7.50
C THR A 101 2.85 3.30 -8.40
N ILE A 102 2.11 2.24 -8.11
CA ILE A 102 0.77 2.02 -8.65
C ILE A 102 -0.19 1.76 -7.49
N VAL A 103 -1.47 2.01 -7.75
CA VAL A 103 -2.55 1.73 -6.80
C VAL A 103 -3.44 0.66 -7.40
N MET A 104 -3.67 -0.43 -6.65
CA MET A 104 -4.58 -1.50 -7.04
C MET A 104 -5.74 -1.55 -6.06
N THR A 105 -6.96 -1.50 -6.60
CA THR A 105 -8.15 -1.61 -5.76
C THR A 105 -9.04 -2.75 -6.23
N THR A 106 -9.83 -3.29 -5.32
CA THR A 106 -10.94 -4.19 -5.61
C THR A 106 -12.19 -3.63 -4.97
N SER A 107 -13.30 -3.65 -5.71
CA SER A 107 -14.59 -3.16 -5.21
C SER A 107 -15.73 -4.04 -5.72
N ILE A 108 -16.82 -4.07 -4.96
CA ILE A 108 -18.04 -4.77 -5.38
C ILE A 108 -18.86 -3.87 -6.30
N HIS A 109 -18.75 -2.57 -6.14
CA HIS A 109 -19.47 -1.54 -6.89
C HIS A 109 -18.52 -0.69 -7.74
N PHE A 110 -19.06 0.03 -8.71
CA PHE A 110 -18.26 0.82 -9.66
C PHE A 110 -17.76 2.17 -9.12
N TYR A 111 -18.01 2.47 -7.85
CA TYR A 111 -17.71 3.79 -7.27
C TYR A 111 -16.39 3.77 -6.52
N ASP A 112 -15.30 3.52 -7.23
CA ASP A 112 -13.95 3.49 -6.64
C ASP A 112 -13.11 4.75 -6.93
N HIS A 113 -13.65 5.68 -7.72
CA HIS A 113 -12.90 6.88 -8.14
C HIS A 113 -12.49 7.78 -6.97
N THR A 114 -13.29 7.88 -5.91
CA THR A 114 -12.94 8.66 -4.72
C THR A 114 -11.72 8.07 -4.01
N ALA A 115 -11.69 6.75 -3.88
CA ALA A 115 -10.54 6.05 -3.29
C ALA A 115 -9.28 6.26 -4.14
N HIS A 116 -9.39 6.19 -5.46
CA HIS A 116 -8.25 6.43 -6.35
C HIS A 116 -7.75 7.87 -6.26
N ARG A 117 -8.65 8.84 -6.20
CA ARG A 117 -8.26 10.26 -6.03
C ARG A 117 -7.54 10.48 -4.71
N TYR A 118 -8.04 9.87 -3.64
CA TYR A 118 -7.39 9.93 -2.33
C TYR A 118 -5.98 9.34 -2.39
N MET A 119 -5.83 8.15 -2.95
CA MET A 119 -4.53 7.50 -3.04
C MET A 119 -3.57 8.25 -3.96
N HIS A 120 -4.07 8.83 -5.05
CA HIS A 120 -3.24 9.69 -5.91
C HIS A 120 -2.72 10.90 -5.12
N ALA A 121 -3.58 11.56 -4.35
CA ALA A 121 -3.17 12.67 -3.50
C ALA A 121 -2.14 12.25 -2.45
N VAL A 122 -2.30 11.07 -1.85
CA VAL A 122 -1.32 10.50 -0.93
C VAL A 122 0.04 10.33 -1.62
N CYS A 123 0.05 9.76 -2.81
CA CYS A 123 1.28 9.57 -3.58
C CYS A 123 1.95 10.91 -3.93
N ASP A 124 1.16 11.93 -4.27
CA ASP A 124 1.69 13.27 -4.52
C ASP A 124 2.30 13.88 -3.26
N ASP A 125 1.62 13.76 -2.12
CA ASP A 125 2.12 14.27 -0.84
C ASP A 125 3.43 13.58 -0.42
N LEU A 126 3.59 12.31 -0.78
CA LEU A 126 4.80 11.55 -0.51
C LEU A 126 5.88 11.75 -1.58
N GLU A 127 5.62 12.58 -2.57
CA GLU A 127 6.53 12.88 -3.69
C GLU A 127 6.95 11.62 -4.46
N MET A 128 6.00 10.70 -4.63
CA MET A 128 6.22 9.47 -5.40
C MET A 128 5.98 9.70 -6.89
N ASN A 129 6.57 8.83 -7.70
CA ASN A 129 6.30 8.79 -9.13
C ASN A 129 5.07 7.92 -9.38
N TYR A 130 3.90 8.55 -9.40
CA TYR A 130 2.63 7.87 -9.60
C TYR A 130 2.47 7.47 -11.07
N ILE A 131 2.40 6.17 -11.35
CA ILE A 131 2.31 5.64 -12.71
C ILE A 131 0.86 5.44 -13.14
N GLY A 132 -0.01 4.99 -12.26
CA GLY A 132 -1.39 4.74 -12.58
C GLY A 132 -2.09 3.87 -11.56
N TYR A 133 -3.27 3.39 -11.92
CA TYR A 133 -4.08 2.56 -11.05
C TYR A 133 -4.75 1.42 -11.81
N PHE A 134 -5.15 0.39 -11.07
CA PHE A 134 -6.00 -0.70 -11.53
C PHE A 134 -7.18 -0.85 -10.58
N SER A 135 -8.33 -1.17 -11.14
CA SER A 135 -9.52 -1.46 -10.35
C SER A 135 -10.28 -2.68 -10.87
#